data_ef77f28fc4c636a42f6b4e31e28ef241
#
_entry.id   ef77f28fc4c636a42f6b4e31e28ef241
#
_cell.length_a   1.000
_cell.length_b   1.000
_cell.length_c   1.000
_cell.angle_alpha   90.00
_cell.angle_beta   90.00
_cell.angle_gamma   90.00
#
_symmetry.space_group_name_H-M   'P 1'
#
loop_
_entity.id
_entity.type
_entity.pdbx_description
1 polymer ?
#
loop_
_entity_poly.entity_id
_entity_poly.type
_entity_poly.pdbx_seq_one_letter_code
_entity_poly.pdbx_strand_id
1 'polypeptide(L)'
;DTIENVKDDDSVNTILRSRKNSSIYKGLEYTKNNLDTGFVSAGNTAALMVLSRLHMGMISEIDRPAICSLIPNKKNYSLMLDLGANLTVNGNNLLQFAIMGYCYFSILNKKTKPKIGILNIGTENNKGLEFLQEGADLISKSFLNEYFTGFIEPNNVTSGECDIIISDGYTGNIMLKSAEGISNF
;
A
#
# COMPACT_ATOMS: atom_id res chain seq x y z
N ASP A 1 -10.20 20.76 19.75
CA ASP A 1 -11.24 20.99 18.74
C ASP A 1 -10.63 21.68 17.53
N THR A 2 -11.00 21.24 16.32
CA THR A 2 -10.53 21.80 15.05
C THR A 2 -11.71 22.45 14.35
N ILE A 3 -11.48 23.62 13.72
CA ILE A 3 -12.53 24.42 13.09
C ILE A 3 -12.70 24.08 11.61
N GLU A 4 -11.68 23.42 11.01
CA GLU A 4 -11.64 23.14 9.57
C GLU A 4 -11.70 21.64 9.29
N ASN A 5 -12.44 21.30 8.23
CA ASN A 5 -12.47 19.94 7.69
C ASN A 5 -11.86 19.91 6.28
N VAL A 6 -11.18 18.84 5.94
CA VAL A 6 -10.80 18.55 4.56
C VAL A 6 -12.03 17.96 3.86
N LYS A 7 -12.39 18.54 2.72
CA LYS A 7 -13.49 18.09 1.87
C LYS A 7 -12.98 17.10 0.82
N ASP A 8 -13.87 16.24 0.32
CA ASP A 8 -13.52 15.24 -0.69
C ASP A 8 -13.10 15.83 -2.04
N ASP A 9 -13.56 17.04 -2.34
CA ASP A 9 -13.24 17.81 -3.54
C ASP A 9 -12.05 18.78 -3.36
N ASP A 10 -11.45 18.85 -2.17
CA ASP A 10 -10.27 19.69 -1.93
C ASP A 10 -9.07 19.18 -2.77
N SER A 11 -8.49 20.07 -3.58
CA SER A 11 -7.25 19.75 -4.29
C SER A 11 -6.07 19.57 -3.34
N VAL A 12 -5.04 18.84 -3.77
CA VAL A 12 -3.79 18.69 -3.00
C VAL A 12 -3.20 20.05 -2.58
N ASN A 13 -3.22 21.04 -3.48
CA ASN A 13 -2.76 22.40 -3.18
C ASN A 13 -3.60 23.08 -2.09
N THR A 14 -4.92 22.89 -2.11
CA THR A 14 -5.82 23.41 -1.08
C THR A 14 -5.53 22.78 0.27
N ILE A 15 -5.36 21.46 0.30
CA ILE A 15 -5.03 20.70 1.53
C ILE A 15 -3.74 21.22 2.15
N LEU A 16 -2.67 21.34 1.35
CA LEU A 16 -1.35 21.76 1.85
C LEU A 16 -1.30 23.23 2.32
N ARG A 17 -2.04 24.12 1.66
CA ARG A 17 -1.93 25.58 1.92
C ARG A 17 -2.97 26.08 2.89
N SER A 18 -4.20 25.56 2.83
CA SER A 18 -5.37 26.19 3.46
C SER A 18 -6.00 25.33 4.58
N ARG A 19 -5.63 24.05 4.75
CA ARG A 19 -6.25 23.16 5.74
C ARG A 19 -5.37 22.89 6.96
N LYS A 20 -4.55 23.86 7.36
CA LYS A 20 -3.61 23.72 8.50
C LYS A 20 -4.28 23.59 9.87
N ASN A 21 -5.55 23.98 9.99
CA ASN A 21 -6.35 23.81 11.20
C ASN A 21 -7.31 22.60 11.13
N SER A 22 -7.17 21.74 10.13
CA SER A 22 -7.96 20.50 10.04
C SER A 22 -7.52 19.47 11.05
N SER A 23 -8.43 18.56 11.43
CA SER A 23 -8.15 17.47 12.35
C SER A 23 -7.02 16.56 11.86
N ILE A 24 -6.95 16.29 10.53
CA ILE A 24 -5.88 15.48 9.94
C ILE A 24 -4.52 16.17 10.11
N TYR A 25 -4.43 17.48 9.78
CA TYR A 25 -3.19 18.25 9.90
C TYR A 25 -2.69 18.24 11.36
N LYS A 26 -3.56 18.64 12.29
CA LYS A 26 -3.21 18.73 13.72
C LYS A 26 -2.90 17.37 14.33
N GLY A 27 -3.60 16.31 13.95
CA GLY A 27 -3.34 14.96 14.40
C GLY A 27 -1.96 14.46 13.96
N LEU A 28 -1.59 14.67 12.70
CA LEU A 28 -0.28 14.30 12.17
C LEU A 28 0.85 15.16 12.76
N GLU A 29 0.62 16.46 12.96
CA GLU A 29 1.58 17.34 13.64
C GLU A 29 1.83 16.86 15.09
N TYR A 30 0.78 16.46 15.81
CA TYR A 30 0.90 15.89 17.15
C TYR A 30 1.70 14.57 17.14
N THR A 31 1.36 13.66 16.23
CA THR A 31 2.04 12.35 16.11
C THR A 31 3.53 12.53 15.77
N LYS A 32 3.88 13.48 14.91
CA LYS A 32 5.27 13.81 14.59
C LYS A 32 6.08 14.20 15.84
N ASN A 33 5.46 14.95 16.74
CA ASN A 33 6.12 15.48 17.95
C ASN A 33 6.07 14.52 19.14
N ASN A 34 5.35 13.39 19.04
CA ASN A 34 5.16 12.40 20.09
C ASN A 34 5.36 10.99 19.52
N LEU A 35 6.59 10.48 19.59
CA LEU A 35 7.03 9.25 18.92
C LEU A 35 6.25 7.99 19.32
N ASP A 36 5.65 7.95 20.50
CA ASP A 36 4.89 6.79 20.99
C ASP A 36 3.40 6.85 20.63
N THR A 37 3.04 7.70 19.66
CA THR A 37 1.64 7.89 19.24
C THR A 37 1.41 7.45 17.80
N GLY A 38 0.20 6.94 17.54
CA GLY A 38 -0.34 6.68 16.20
C GLY A 38 -1.52 7.60 15.91
N PHE A 39 -1.76 7.87 14.63
CA PHE A 39 -2.90 8.67 14.18
C PHE A 39 -3.88 7.80 13.38
N VAL A 40 -5.15 7.82 13.80
CA VAL A 40 -6.26 7.15 13.11
C VAL A 40 -7.22 8.21 12.59
N SER A 41 -7.59 8.10 11.32
CA SER A 41 -8.50 9.04 10.66
C SER A 41 -9.53 8.29 9.83
N ALA A 42 -10.79 8.72 9.91
CA ALA A 42 -11.86 8.32 9.00
C ALA A 42 -12.10 9.36 7.89
N GLY A 43 -11.20 10.35 7.76
CA GLY A 43 -11.29 11.42 6.78
C GLY A 43 -10.74 11.03 5.40
N ASN A 44 -10.56 12.05 4.56
CA ASN A 44 -10.11 11.88 3.18
C ASN A 44 -8.72 11.21 3.09
N THR A 45 -8.64 10.07 2.39
CA THR A 45 -7.42 9.25 2.28
C THR A 45 -6.29 9.98 1.55
N ALA A 46 -6.60 10.73 0.48
CA ALA A 46 -5.59 11.49 -0.26
C ALA A 46 -4.96 12.60 0.62
N ALA A 47 -5.79 13.26 1.44
CA ALA A 47 -5.30 14.24 2.40
C ALA A 47 -4.41 13.60 3.46
N LEU A 48 -4.82 12.44 3.99
CA LEU A 48 -4.01 11.70 4.96
C LEU A 48 -2.63 11.36 4.38
N MET A 49 -2.58 10.84 3.15
CA MET A 49 -1.34 10.48 2.47
C MET A 49 -0.42 11.69 2.25
N VAL A 50 -0.95 12.77 1.69
CA VAL A 50 -0.16 13.97 1.38
C VAL A 50 0.36 14.64 2.65
N LEU A 51 -0.48 14.78 3.66
CA LEU A 51 -0.10 15.39 4.93
C LEU A 51 0.83 14.49 5.75
N SER A 52 0.66 13.17 5.70
CA SER A 52 1.61 12.23 6.31
C SER A 52 3.00 12.38 5.72
N ARG A 53 3.11 12.45 4.38
CA ARG A 53 4.39 12.69 3.72
C ARG A 53 5.01 14.03 4.12
N LEU A 54 4.20 15.08 4.25
CA LEU A 54 4.66 16.41 4.66
C LEU A 54 5.21 16.40 6.10
N HIS A 55 4.48 15.78 7.04
CA HIS A 55 4.83 15.82 8.46
C HIS A 55 5.89 14.79 8.85
N MET A 56 5.75 13.55 8.38
CA MET A 56 6.63 12.44 8.76
C MET A 56 7.85 12.30 7.86
N GLY A 57 7.80 12.87 6.64
CA GLY A 57 8.81 12.63 5.61
C GLY A 57 8.69 11.25 4.99
N MET A 58 9.79 10.81 4.39
CA MET A 58 9.93 9.48 3.79
C MET A 58 11.07 8.71 4.45
N ILE A 59 10.96 7.40 4.50
CA ILE A 59 12.08 6.52 4.86
C ILE A 59 13.12 6.62 3.74
N SER A 60 14.42 6.62 4.12
CA SER A 60 15.50 6.62 3.14
C SER A 60 15.31 5.51 2.12
N GLU A 61 15.56 5.82 0.85
CA GLU A 61 15.44 4.90 -0.30
C GLU A 61 14.01 4.45 -0.64
N ILE A 62 12.99 5.00 0.02
CA ILE A 62 11.58 4.81 -0.34
C ILE A 62 11.04 6.08 -0.99
N ASP A 63 10.69 6.01 -2.28
CA ASP A 63 10.24 7.17 -3.05
C ASP A 63 8.80 7.57 -2.74
N ARG A 64 7.95 6.57 -2.46
CA ARG A 64 6.51 6.76 -2.30
C ARG A 64 5.94 5.91 -1.17
N PRO A 65 5.02 6.45 -0.35
CA PRO A 65 4.26 5.65 0.60
C PRO A 65 3.26 4.77 -0.15
N ALA A 66 2.86 3.65 0.44
CA ALA A 66 1.82 2.77 -0.07
C ALA A 66 0.70 2.61 0.96
N ILE A 67 -0.53 2.43 0.49
CA ILE A 67 -1.66 2.02 1.33
C ILE A 67 -1.67 0.51 1.39
N CYS A 68 -1.72 -0.06 2.58
CA CYS A 68 -1.82 -1.50 2.76
C CYS A 68 -3.02 -1.91 3.62
N SER A 69 -3.51 -3.11 3.37
CA SER A 69 -4.55 -3.73 4.19
C SER A 69 -4.34 -5.25 4.27
N LEU A 70 -4.95 -5.84 5.29
CA LEU A 70 -5.02 -7.28 5.45
C LEU A 70 -6.27 -7.79 4.72
N ILE A 71 -6.08 -8.56 3.67
CA ILE A 71 -7.18 -9.17 2.87
C ILE A 71 -7.43 -10.58 3.42
N PRO A 72 -8.65 -10.89 3.87
CA PRO A 72 -9.00 -12.22 4.32
C PRO A 72 -8.80 -13.26 3.22
N ASN A 73 -8.28 -14.41 3.58
CA ASN A 73 -8.09 -15.53 2.67
C ASN A 73 -8.45 -16.87 3.32
N LYS A 74 -8.42 -17.97 2.56
CA LYS A 74 -8.80 -19.31 3.04
C LYS A 74 -7.94 -19.84 4.19
N LYS A 75 -6.76 -19.28 4.44
CA LYS A 75 -5.85 -19.71 5.50
C LYS A 75 -5.84 -18.79 6.70
N ASN A 76 -5.93 -17.48 6.49
CA ASN A 76 -5.98 -16.40 7.49
C ASN A 76 -6.15 -15.05 6.78
N TYR A 77 -5.04 -14.41 6.39
CA TYR A 77 -5.01 -13.15 5.63
C TYR A 77 -3.74 -13.04 4.80
N SER A 78 -3.80 -12.22 3.76
CA SER A 78 -2.64 -11.73 3.01
C SER A 78 -2.51 -10.22 3.22
N LEU A 79 -1.30 -9.71 3.38
CA LEU A 79 -1.03 -8.28 3.32
C LEU A 79 -1.00 -7.86 1.85
N MET A 80 -1.83 -6.90 1.46
CA MET A 80 -1.83 -6.38 0.09
C MET A 80 -1.48 -4.90 0.07
N LEU A 81 -0.62 -4.49 -0.85
CA LEU A 81 -0.19 -3.11 -1.10
C LEU A 81 0.30 -2.95 -2.56
N ASP A 82 0.10 -1.87 -3.29
CA ASP A 82 -0.55 -0.62 -2.91
C ASP A 82 -2.06 -0.66 -3.24
N LEU A 83 -2.88 -0.07 -2.37
CA LEU A 83 -4.35 -0.10 -2.48
C LEU A 83 -4.95 1.27 -2.85
N GLY A 84 -4.17 2.14 -3.51
CA GLY A 84 -4.71 3.38 -4.04
C GLY A 84 -3.90 4.65 -3.78
N ALA A 85 -2.69 4.56 -3.21
CA ALA A 85 -1.83 5.73 -3.02
C ALA A 85 -1.16 6.19 -4.33
N ASN A 86 -0.77 5.25 -5.20
CA ASN A 86 0.03 5.53 -6.38
C ASN A 86 -0.63 4.93 -7.62
N LEU A 87 -1.31 5.77 -8.41
CA LEU A 87 -2.00 5.33 -9.63
C LEU A 87 -1.02 4.89 -10.73
N THR A 88 0.17 5.48 -10.76
CA THR A 88 1.22 5.16 -11.73
C THR A 88 2.51 4.85 -10.99
N VAL A 89 3.10 3.70 -11.27
CA VAL A 89 4.34 3.20 -10.66
C VAL A 89 5.29 2.66 -11.73
N ASN A 90 6.54 2.43 -11.35
CA ASN A 90 7.55 1.72 -12.13
C ASN A 90 8.03 0.46 -11.38
N GLY A 91 8.90 -0.33 -12.01
CA GLY A 91 9.42 -1.55 -11.39
C GLY A 91 10.12 -1.32 -10.05
N ASN A 92 10.86 -0.20 -9.90
CA ASN A 92 11.52 0.14 -8.65
C ASN A 92 10.52 0.42 -7.51
N ASN A 93 9.38 1.06 -7.81
CA ASN A 93 8.35 1.27 -6.80
C ASN A 93 7.76 -0.08 -6.33
N LEU A 94 7.57 -1.06 -7.23
CA LEU A 94 7.10 -2.39 -6.83
C LEU A 94 8.11 -3.12 -5.94
N LEU A 95 9.41 -3.01 -6.22
CA LEU A 95 10.45 -3.52 -5.32
C LEU A 95 10.37 -2.86 -3.94
N GLN A 96 10.24 -1.52 -3.89
CA GLN A 96 10.10 -0.79 -2.62
C GLN A 96 8.85 -1.21 -1.85
N PHE A 97 7.72 -1.43 -2.55
CA PHE A 97 6.50 -1.94 -1.93
C PHE A 97 6.71 -3.36 -1.40
N ALA A 98 7.43 -4.22 -2.12
CA ALA A 98 7.76 -5.57 -1.66
C ALA A 98 8.62 -5.53 -0.39
N ILE A 99 9.61 -4.63 -0.31
CA ILE A 99 10.45 -4.43 0.88
C ILE A 99 9.59 -3.94 2.06
N MET A 100 8.76 -2.92 1.86
CA MET A 100 7.85 -2.40 2.91
C MET A 100 6.88 -3.49 3.38
N GLY A 101 6.28 -4.23 2.45
CA GLY A 101 5.39 -5.34 2.76
C GLY A 101 6.07 -6.43 3.56
N TYR A 102 7.28 -6.83 3.18
CA TYR A 102 8.09 -7.82 3.89
C TYR A 102 8.40 -7.39 5.33
N CYS A 103 8.88 -6.16 5.51
CA CYS A 103 9.19 -5.61 6.84
C CYS A 103 7.94 -5.56 7.71
N TYR A 104 6.83 -5.02 7.20
CA TYR A 104 5.60 -4.87 7.97
C TYR A 104 4.96 -6.23 8.31
N PHE A 105 4.91 -7.15 7.33
CA PHE A 105 4.40 -8.50 7.57
C PHE A 105 5.22 -9.27 8.60
N SER A 106 6.54 -9.10 8.60
CA SER A 106 7.44 -9.74 9.57
C SER A 106 7.22 -9.26 11.00
N ILE A 107 6.78 -8.01 11.18
CA ILE A 107 6.38 -7.48 12.50
C ILE A 107 5.05 -8.07 12.95
N LEU A 108 4.08 -8.21 12.05
CA LEU A 108 2.76 -8.74 12.36
C LEU A 108 2.76 -10.26 12.59
N ASN A 109 3.65 -10.96 11.92
CA ASN A 109 3.69 -12.42 11.90
C ASN A 109 5.06 -12.97 12.27
N LYS A 110 5.06 -14.07 13.01
CA LYS A 110 6.28 -14.85 13.31
C LYS A 110 6.69 -15.76 12.14
N LYS A 111 6.09 -15.63 10.98
CA LYS A 111 6.41 -16.46 9.81
C LYS A 111 7.77 -16.06 9.26
N THR A 112 8.70 -17.00 9.23
CA THR A 112 10.10 -16.77 8.85
C THR A 112 10.31 -16.68 7.33
N LYS A 113 9.37 -17.24 6.52
CA LYS A 113 9.45 -17.24 5.05
C LYS A 113 8.09 -16.88 4.42
N PRO A 114 7.71 -15.59 4.43
CA PRO A 114 6.49 -15.15 3.78
C PRO A 114 6.63 -15.27 2.25
N LYS A 115 5.56 -15.67 1.57
CA LYS A 115 5.50 -15.72 0.11
C LYS A 115 5.05 -14.38 -0.44
N ILE A 116 5.84 -13.81 -1.35
CA ILE A 116 5.56 -12.52 -2.00
C ILE A 116 5.17 -12.77 -3.45
N GLY A 117 4.04 -12.22 -3.89
CA GLY A 117 3.60 -12.26 -5.29
C GLY A 117 3.25 -10.87 -5.81
N ILE A 118 3.43 -10.64 -7.10
CA ILE A 118 2.93 -9.43 -7.80
C ILE A 118 1.60 -9.77 -8.44
N LEU A 119 0.57 -8.95 -8.18
CA LEU A 119 -0.73 -9.09 -8.83
C LEU A 119 -0.62 -8.81 -10.33
N ASN A 120 -1.07 -9.76 -11.15
CA ASN A 120 -1.01 -9.69 -12.61
C ASN A 120 -2.21 -10.41 -13.23
N ILE A 121 -2.43 -10.22 -14.52
CA ILE A 121 -3.51 -10.85 -15.30
C ILE A 121 -3.27 -12.34 -15.63
N GLY A 122 -2.09 -12.85 -15.35
CA GLY A 122 -1.65 -14.22 -15.57
C GLY A 122 -0.36 -14.48 -14.83
N THR A 123 -0.01 -15.76 -14.67
CA THR A 123 1.19 -16.20 -13.93
C THR A 123 2.45 -16.29 -14.80
N GLU A 124 2.31 -16.19 -16.13
CA GLU A 124 3.42 -16.30 -17.08
C GLU A 124 4.26 -15.02 -17.10
N ASN A 125 5.59 -15.17 -17.18
CA ASN A 125 6.54 -14.04 -17.12
C ASN A 125 6.43 -13.02 -18.26
N ASN A 126 5.78 -13.38 -19.35
CA ASN A 126 5.59 -12.52 -20.52
C ASN A 126 4.22 -11.82 -20.56
N LYS A 127 3.38 -12.01 -19.55
CA LYS A 127 2.08 -11.35 -19.43
C LYS A 127 2.12 -10.12 -18.53
N GLY A 128 1.15 -9.23 -18.77
CA GLY A 128 0.98 -8.01 -18.03
C GLY A 128 1.78 -6.83 -18.58
N LEU A 129 1.79 -5.76 -17.84
CA LEU A 129 2.44 -4.51 -18.21
C LEU A 129 3.94 -4.57 -17.93
N GLU A 130 4.74 -3.83 -18.70
CA GLU A 130 6.21 -3.83 -18.66
C GLU A 130 6.73 -3.54 -17.24
N PHE A 131 6.16 -2.57 -16.53
CA PHE A 131 6.60 -2.25 -15.16
C PHE A 131 6.40 -3.39 -14.15
N LEU A 132 5.43 -4.31 -14.39
CA LEU A 132 5.25 -5.50 -13.55
C LEU A 132 6.39 -6.49 -13.77
N GLN A 133 6.82 -6.66 -15.02
CA GLN A 133 7.95 -7.52 -15.40
C GLN A 133 9.27 -6.95 -14.85
N GLU A 134 9.48 -5.63 -14.97
CA GLU A 134 10.61 -4.95 -14.33
C GLU A 134 10.63 -5.16 -12.81
N GLY A 135 9.48 -5.00 -12.16
CA GLY A 135 9.35 -5.20 -10.71
C GLY A 135 9.68 -6.63 -10.31
N ALA A 136 9.19 -7.63 -11.06
CA ALA A 136 9.49 -9.04 -10.82
C ALA A 136 10.99 -9.33 -10.99
N ASP A 137 11.63 -8.77 -12.02
CA ASP A 137 13.07 -8.91 -12.25
C ASP A 137 13.89 -8.28 -11.12
N LEU A 138 13.53 -7.07 -10.68
CA LEU A 138 14.20 -6.38 -9.57
C LEU A 138 14.06 -7.13 -8.24
N ILE A 139 12.85 -7.63 -7.92
CA ILE A 139 12.61 -8.43 -6.71
C ILE A 139 13.43 -9.72 -6.76
N SER A 140 13.46 -10.40 -7.91
CA SER A 140 14.24 -11.63 -8.10
C SER A 140 15.75 -11.43 -7.97
N LYS A 141 16.25 -10.23 -8.21
CA LYS A 141 17.67 -9.86 -8.03
C LYS A 141 18.00 -9.29 -6.66
N SER A 142 17.01 -9.09 -5.81
CA SER A 142 17.16 -8.54 -4.46
C SER A 142 17.29 -9.64 -3.39
N PHE A 143 17.46 -9.23 -2.14
CA PHE A 143 17.42 -10.15 -0.99
C PHE A 143 16.05 -10.83 -0.79
N LEU A 144 15.00 -10.35 -1.46
CA LEU A 144 13.66 -10.94 -1.41
C LEU A 144 13.48 -12.14 -2.37
N ASN A 145 14.48 -12.51 -3.16
CA ASN A 145 14.40 -13.59 -4.15
C ASN A 145 13.90 -14.92 -3.55
N GLU A 146 14.36 -15.29 -2.36
CA GLU A 146 13.94 -16.54 -1.71
C GLU A 146 12.47 -16.54 -1.24
N TYR A 147 11.84 -15.38 -1.16
CA TYR A 147 10.44 -15.18 -0.76
C TYR A 147 9.52 -14.95 -1.96
N PHE A 148 10.09 -14.58 -3.11
CA PHE A 148 9.33 -14.20 -4.29
C PHE A 148 8.82 -15.42 -5.05
N THR A 149 7.51 -15.49 -5.26
CA THR A 149 6.83 -16.61 -5.93
C THR A 149 6.36 -16.29 -7.34
N GLY A 150 6.72 -15.11 -7.87
CA GLY A 150 6.30 -14.66 -9.18
C GLY A 150 4.97 -13.91 -9.18
N PHE A 151 4.18 -14.10 -10.23
CA PHE A 151 2.90 -13.44 -10.39
C PHE A 151 1.75 -14.23 -9.76
N ILE A 152 0.73 -13.51 -9.28
CA ILE A 152 -0.53 -14.06 -8.76
C ILE A 152 -1.72 -13.44 -9.49
N GLU A 153 -2.69 -14.25 -9.87
CA GLU A 153 -3.93 -13.80 -10.51
C GLU A 153 -4.96 -13.34 -9.48
N PRO A 154 -5.89 -12.40 -9.86
CA PRO A 154 -6.91 -11.86 -8.96
C PRO A 154 -7.80 -12.92 -8.27
N ASN A 155 -8.14 -14.00 -8.97
CA ASN A 155 -8.93 -15.11 -8.42
C ASN A 155 -8.20 -15.88 -7.31
N ASN A 156 -6.88 -15.78 -7.23
CA ASN A 156 -6.04 -16.46 -6.24
C ASN A 156 -5.66 -15.57 -5.04
N VAL A 157 -6.02 -14.29 -5.04
CA VAL A 157 -5.75 -13.37 -3.92
C VAL A 157 -6.30 -13.90 -2.59
N THR A 158 -7.49 -14.50 -2.62
CA THR A 158 -8.13 -15.08 -1.44
C THR A 158 -7.79 -16.57 -1.20
N SER A 159 -6.89 -17.17 -2.00
CA SER A 159 -6.50 -18.58 -1.84
C SER A 159 -5.59 -18.82 -0.63
N GLY A 160 -4.83 -17.80 -0.23
CA GLY A 160 -3.77 -17.89 0.77
C GLY A 160 -2.47 -18.52 0.23
N GLU A 161 -2.26 -18.47 -1.09
CA GLU A 161 -1.00 -18.90 -1.72
C GLU A 161 0.13 -17.92 -1.49
N CYS A 162 -0.17 -16.61 -1.49
CA CYS A 162 0.77 -15.55 -1.12
C CYS A 162 0.40 -14.93 0.22
N ASP A 163 1.40 -14.59 1.00
CA ASP A 163 1.28 -13.88 2.28
C ASP A 163 1.32 -12.36 2.07
N ILE A 164 2.07 -11.91 1.05
CA ILE A 164 2.24 -10.51 0.68
C ILE A 164 1.96 -10.38 -0.82
N ILE A 165 1.03 -9.50 -1.18
CA ILE A 165 0.60 -9.27 -2.56
C ILE A 165 0.91 -7.83 -2.93
N ILE A 166 1.71 -7.64 -3.96
CA ILE A 166 2.15 -6.32 -4.45
C ILE A 166 1.34 -5.95 -5.68
N SER A 167 0.86 -4.71 -5.72
CA SER A 167 0.17 -4.13 -6.88
C SER A 167 0.53 -2.65 -7.05
N ASP A 168 0.23 -2.08 -8.20
CA ASP A 168 0.06 -0.65 -8.32
C ASP A 168 -1.23 -0.20 -7.64
N GLY A 169 -1.31 1.10 -7.28
CA GLY A 169 -2.46 1.59 -6.53
C GLY A 169 -3.76 1.63 -7.33
N TYR A 170 -3.70 1.71 -8.67
CA TYR A 170 -4.91 1.65 -9.51
C TYR A 170 -5.52 0.25 -9.47
N THR A 171 -4.72 -0.76 -9.77
CA THR A 171 -5.15 -2.17 -9.77
C THR A 171 -5.55 -2.62 -8.35
N GLY A 172 -4.76 -2.26 -7.34
CA GLY A 172 -5.05 -2.59 -5.95
C GLY A 172 -6.35 -1.98 -5.43
N ASN A 173 -6.64 -0.72 -5.79
CA ASN A 173 -7.88 -0.06 -5.40
C ASN A 173 -9.10 -0.68 -6.09
N ILE A 174 -9.00 -1.02 -7.39
CA ILE A 174 -10.07 -1.74 -8.10
C ILE A 174 -10.35 -3.08 -7.42
N MET A 175 -9.29 -3.85 -7.11
CA MET A 175 -9.42 -5.14 -6.45
C MET A 175 -10.11 -5.01 -5.08
N LEU A 176 -9.70 -4.04 -4.26
CA LEU A 176 -10.29 -3.77 -2.95
C LEU A 176 -11.77 -3.40 -3.07
N LYS A 177 -12.11 -2.44 -3.96
CA LYS A 177 -13.49 -1.98 -4.16
C LYS A 177 -14.40 -3.08 -4.72
N SER A 178 -13.87 -3.94 -5.58
CA SER A 178 -14.61 -5.10 -6.09
C SER A 178 -14.90 -6.10 -4.97
N ALA A 179 -13.92 -6.39 -4.11
CA ALA A 179 -14.12 -7.27 -2.96
C ALA A 179 -15.12 -6.70 -1.95
N GLU A 180 -15.05 -5.40 -1.64
CA GLU A 180 -16.02 -4.69 -0.81
C GLU A 180 -17.45 -4.77 -1.40
N GLY A 181 -17.58 -4.56 -2.72
CA GLY A 181 -18.87 -4.64 -3.41
C GLY A 181 -19.50 -6.03 -3.34
N ILE A 182 -18.70 -7.08 -3.55
CA ILE A 182 -19.16 -8.47 -3.48
C ILE A 182 -19.53 -8.86 -2.04
N SER A 183 -18.80 -8.39 -1.03
CA SER A 183 -19.08 -8.71 0.37
C SER A 183 -20.38 -8.08 0.91
N ASN A 184 -20.94 -7.09 0.20
CA ASN A 184 -22.20 -6.42 0.54
C ASN A 184 -23.43 -7.09 -0.12
N PHE A 185 -23.22 -8.17 -0.88
CA PHE A 185 -24.29 -9.00 -1.44
C PHE A 185 -24.62 -10.17 -0.50
#